data_b112290896effaa8c4640c67ef99cc73
#
_entry.id   b112290896effaa8c4640c67ef99cc73
#
_cell.length_a   1.000
_cell.length_b   1.000
_cell.length_c   1.000
_cell.angle_alpha   90.00
_cell.angle_beta   90.00
_cell.angle_gamma   90.00
#
_symmetry.space_group_name_H-M   'P 1'
#
loop_
_entity.id
_entity.type
_entity.pdbx_description
1 polymer ?
#
loop_
_entity_poly.entity_id
_entity_poly.type
_entity_poly.pdbx_seq_one_letter_code
_entity_poly.pdbx_strand_id
1 'polypeptide(L)'
;MKSMTSLTAILAIVLYVFPVAGHAADVPGVPPEIVADYIHTVIESHRAFYTIHVVERLEEQAGIKADGEWRTHKKTLPLPQQFVTESSNMFATFTGLRYRSTT
;
A
#
# COMPACT_ATOMS: atom_id res chain seq x y z
N MET A 1 6.37 42.89 44.79
CA MET A 1 5.81 41.53 45.00
C MET A 1 4.72 41.14 44.02
N LYS A 2 3.99 42.10 43.44
CA LYS A 2 2.98 41.78 42.40
C LYS A 2 3.57 41.31 41.08
N SER A 3 4.84 41.63 40.76
CA SER A 3 5.51 41.20 39.53
C SER A 3 5.98 39.75 39.55
N MET A 4 6.21 39.16 40.71
CA MET A 4 6.63 37.74 40.82
C MET A 4 5.50 36.74 40.58
N THR A 5 4.28 37.08 40.98
CA THR A 5 3.09 36.27 40.74
C THR A 5 2.67 36.26 39.25
N SER A 6 2.86 37.34 38.55
CA SER A 6 2.61 37.42 37.10
C SER A 6 3.59 36.57 36.29
N LEU A 7 4.86 36.55 36.68
CA LEU A 7 5.90 35.74 36.01
C LEU A 7 5.67 34.22 36.20
N THR A 8 5.21 33.81 37.37
CA THR A 8 4.92 32.40 37.64
C THR A 8 3.68 31.96 36.88
N ALA A 9 2.67 32.79 36.70
CA ALA A 9 1.48 32.50 35.92
C ALA A 9 1.81 32.38 34.42
N ILE A 10 2.66 33.24 33.87
CA ILE A 10 3.11 33.17 32.47
C ILE A 10 3.93 31.93 32.23
N LEU A 11 4.80 31.54 33.15
CA LEU A 11 5.59 30.31 33.04
C LEU A 11 4.70 29.05 33.08
N ALA A 12 3.65 29.02 33.88
CA ALA A 12 2.70 27.94 33.94
C ALA A 12 1.89 27.79 32.63
N ILE A 13 1.54 28.91 32.01
CA ILE A 13 0.85 28.92 30.70
C ILE A 13 1.76 28.40 29.60
N VAL A 14 3.00 28.75 29.57
CA VAL A 14 3.99 28.28 28.60
C VAL A 14 4.22 26.76 28.74
N LEU A 15 4.30 26.27 29.96
CA LEU A 15 4.44 24.83 30.24
C LEU A 15 3.19 24.03 29.86
N TYR A 16 2.01 24.63 29.91
CA TYR A 16 0.76 23.99 29.54
C TYR A 16 0.59 23.90 28.01
N VAL A 17 1.11 24.87 27.26
CA VAL A 17 1.07 24.88 25.79
C VAL A 17 2.07 23.89 25.18
N PHE A 18 3.16 23.58 25.88
CA PHE A 18 4.19 22.67 25.41
C PHE A 18 3.73 21.24 25.09
N PRO A 19 2.84 20.59 25.88
CA PRO A 19 2.28 19.28 25.55
C PRO A 19 1.37 19.31 24.31
N VAL A 20 0.70 20.43 24.02
CA VAL A 20 -0.15 20.60 22.84
C VAL A 20 0.71 20.72 21.55
N ALA A 21 1.88 21.35 21.62
CA ALA A 21 2.82 21.41 20.52
C ALA A 21 3.51 20.06 20.24
N GLY A 22 3.52 19.14 21.22
CA GLY A 22 4.04 17.78 21.07
C GLY A 22 3.13 16.84 20.29
N HIS A 23 1.89 17.23 20.01
CA HIS A 23 0.97 16.48 19.14
C HIS A 23 1.18 16.76 17.65
N ALA A 24 2.44 16.97 17.23
CA ALA A 24 2.81 16.97 15.81
C ALA A 24 2.55 15.61 15.13
N ALA A 25 2.25 14.56 15.90
CA ALA A 25 1.76 13.27 15.39
C ALA A 25 0.38 13.35 14.72
N ASP A 26 -0.38 14.44 14.98
CA ASP A 26 -1.67 14.72 14.35
C ASP A 26 -1.57 15.55 13.07
N VAL A 27 -0.40 15.57 12.43
CA VAL A 27 -0.29 16.07 11.05
C VAL A 27 -1.23 15.22 10.21
N PRO A 28 -2.24 15.83 9.54
CA PRO A 28 -3.19 15.07 8.77
C PRO A 28 -2.47 14.35 7.65
N GLY A 29 -2.27 13.04 7.83
CA GLY A 29 -1.84 12.13 6.78
C GLY A 29 -2.99 11.86 5.82
N VAL A 30 -2.70 11.12 4.75
CA VAL A 30 -3.74 10.64 3.84
C VAL A 30 -4.62 9.63 4.59
N PRO A 31 -5.96 9.78 4.59
CA PRO A 31 -6.84 8.82 5.22
C PRO A 31 -6.60 7.39 4.71
N PRO A 32 -6.67 6.37 5.58
CA PRO A 32 -6.44 4.97 5.19
C PRO A 32 -7.34 4.50 4.04
N GLU A 33 -8.56 4.98 3.96
CA GLU A 33 -9.52 4.65 2.90
C GLU A 33 -9.03 5.12 1.53
N ILE A 34 -8.44 6.31 1.46
CA ILE A 34 -7.89 6.87 0.21
C ILE A 34 -6.64 6.09 -0.21
N VAL A 35 -5.79 5.73 0.74
CA VAL A 35 -4.62 4.88 0.46
C VAL A 35 -5.05 3.53 -0.09
N ALA A 36 -6.06 2.91 0.52
CA ALA A 36 -6.62 1.64 0.05
C ALA A 36 -7.19 1.76 -1.37
N ASP A 37 -7.90 2.83 -1.68
CA ASP A 37 -8.45 3.09 -3.01
C ASP A 37 -7.36 3.28 -4.05
N TYR A 38 -6.29 3.99 -3.73
CA TYR A 38 -5.14 4.14 -4.63
C TYR A 38 -4.44 2.82 -4.90
N ILE A 39 -4.19 2.02 -3.86
CA ILE A 39 -3.57 0.70 -4.01
C ILE A 39 -4.46 -0.21 -4.86
N HIS A 40 -5.75 -0.23 -4.59
CA HIS A 40 -6.72 -1.00 -5.37
C HIS A 40 -6.70 -0.58 -6.84
N THR A 41 -6.73 0.71 -7.12
CA THR A 41 -6.68 1.25 -8.48
C THR A 41 -5.40 0.84 -9.22
N VAL A 42 -4.26 0.88 -8.56
CA VAL A 42 -2.98 0.45 -9.13
C VAL A 42 -3.01 -1.05 -9.45
N ILE A 43 -3.50 -1.87 -8.54
CA ILE A 43 -3.62 -3.32 -8.73
C ILE A 43 -4.55 -3.63 -9.90
N GLU A 44 -5.72 -3.02 -9.95
CA GLU A 44 -6.68 -3.22 -11.04
C GLU A 44 -6.14 -2.74 -12.39
N SER A 45 -5.40 -1.65 -12.40
CA SER A 45 -4.75 -1.15 -13.64
C SER A 45 -3.70 -2.13 -14.14
N HIS A 46 -2.88 -2.67 -13.27
CA HIS A 46 -1.88 -3.68 -13.64
C HIS A 46 -2.53 -4.98 -14.13
N ARG A 47 -3.59 -5.42 -13.47
CA ARG A 47 -4.34 -6.60 -13.88
C ARG A 47 -4.98 -6.42 -15.26
N ALA A 48 -5.59 -5.28 -15.49
CA ALA A 48 -6.19 -4.95 -16.78
C ALA A 48 -5.14 -4.87 -17.90
N PHE A 49 -4.01 -4.22 -17.64
CA PHE A 49 -2.91 -4.13 -18.61
C PHE A 49 -2.37 -5.52 -18.96
N TYR A 50 -2.14 -6.36 -17.97
CA TYR A 50 -1.67 -7.73 -18.17
C TYR A 50 -2.66 -8.54 -19.00
N THR A 51 -3.95 -8.45 -18.71
CA THR A 51 -4.99 -9.17 -19.44
C THR A 51 -5.04 -8.77 -20.90
N ILE A 52 -5.10 -7.46 -21.17
CA ILE A 52 -5.33 -6.92 -22.51
C ILE A 52 -4.07 -6.99 -23.36
N HIS A 53 -2.93 -6.59 -22.80
CA HIS A 53 -1.71 -6.40 -23.57
C HIS A 53 -0.74 -7.57 -23.51
N VAL A 54 -0.93 -8.51 -22.60
CA VAL A 54 -0.08 -9.70 -22.50
C VAL A 54 -0.88 -10.95 -22.82
N VAL A 55 -1.92 -11.26 -22.05
CA VAL A 55 -2.66 -12.52 -22.19
C VAL A 55 -3.39 -12.59 -23.53
N GLU A 56 -4.26 -11.64 -23.83
CA GLU A 56 -5.04 -11.63 -25.07
C GLU A 56 -4.12 -11.52 -26.29
N ARG A 57 -3.10 -10.70 -26.23
CA ARG A 57 -2.16 -10.53 -27.33
C ARG A 57 -1.38 -11.80 -27.62
N LEU A 58 -0.90 -12.50 -26.60
CA LEU A 58 -0.16 -13.76 -26.79
C LEU A 58 -1.07 -14.90 -27.20
N GLU A 59 -2.30 -14.93 -26.74
CA GLU A 59 -3.28 -15.90 -27.22
C GLU A 59 -3.57 -15.72 -28.71
N GLU A 60 -3.79 -14.49 -29.17
CA GLU A 60 -4.05 -14.18 -30.57
C GLU A 60 -2.86 -14.41 -31.48
N GLN A 61 -1.66 -14.01 -31.05
CA GLN A 61 -0.47 -14.00 -31.90
C GLN A 61 0.37 -15.26 -31.82
N ALA A 62 0.35 -15.98 -30.71
CA ALA A 62 1.22 -17.12 -30.45
C ALA A 62 0.51 -18.37 -29.92
N GLY A 63 -0.79 -18.32 -29.69
CA GLY A 63 -1.54 -19.44 -29.13
C GLY A 63 -1.17 -19.77 -27.68
N ILE A 64 -0.57 -18.82 -26.96
CA ILE A 64 -0.23 -18.97 -25.55
C ILE A 64 -1.42 -18.55 -24.72
N LYS A 65 -1.88 -19.41 -23.83
CA LYS A 65 -3.10 -19.20 -23.04
C LYS A 65 -2.80 -18.97 -21.56
N ALA A 66 -3.63 -18.20 -20.88
CA ALA A 66 -3.61 -18.14 -19.43
C ALA A 66 -4.20 -19.43 -18.83
N ASP A 67 -3.51 -20.00 -17.86
CA ASP A 67 -3.87 -21.27 -17.24
C ASP A 67 -3.50 -21.25 -15.75
N GLY A 68 -4.39 -21.75 -14.89
CA GLY A 68 -4.13 -21.85 -13.46
C GLY A 68 -2.92 -22.70 -13.10
N GLU A 69 -2.59 -23.68 -13.95
CA GLU A 69 -1.43 -24.57 -13.80
C GLU A 69 -0.25 -24.19 -14.71
N TRP A 70 -0.09 -22.91 -14.95
CA TRP A 70 0.91 -22.36 -15.87
C TRP A 70 2.35 -22.82 -15.61
N ARG A 71 2.67 -23.19 -14.38
CA ARG A 71 4.03 -23.65 -14.01
C ARG A 71 4.35 -25.02 -14.60
N THR A 72 3.35 -25.83 -14.83
CA THR A 72 3.50 -27.24 -15.30
C THR A 72 3.08 -27.41 -16.75
N HIS A 73 2.19 -26.58 -17.25
CA HIS A 73 1.73 -26.61 -18.64
C HIS A 73 2.61 -25.74 -19.53
N LYS A 74 3.06 -26.33 -20.65
CA LYS A 74 3.85 -25.59 -21.65
C LYS A 74 2.97 -24.60 -22.41
N LYS A 75 3.56 -23.50 -22.86
CA LYS A 75 2.89 -22.44 -23.60
C LYS A 75 1.70 -21.85 -22.87
N THR A 76 1.85 -21.69 -21.58
CA THR A 76 0.83 -21.08 -20.72
C THR A 76 1.41 -19.91 -19.93
N LEU A 77 0.52 -19.06 -19.50
CA LEU A 77 0.79 -17.88 -18.67
C LEU A 77 -0.02 -17.95 -17.40
N PRO A 78 0.40 -17.27 -16.32
CA PRO A 78 -0.45 -17.11 -15.15
C PRO A 78 -1.78 -16.47 -15.52
N LEU A 79 -2.84 -16.85 -14.81
CA LEU A 79 -4.09 -16.11 -14.83
C LEU A 79 -3.87 -14.69 -14.28
N PRO A 80 -4.68 -13.70 -14.69
CA PRO A 80 -4.54 -12.32 -14.16
C PRO A 80 -4.56 -12.25 -12.64
N GLN A 81 -5.37 -13.06 -11.98
CA GLN A 81 -5.40 -13.13 -10.52
C GLN A 81 -4.12 -13.72 -9.92
N GLN A 82 -3.55 -14.73 -10.56
CA GLN A 82 -2.27 -15.30 -10.14
C GLN A 82 -1.13 -14.33 -10.35
N PHE A 83 -1.16 -13.54 -11.42
CA PHE A 83 -0.19 -12.46 -11.63
C PHE A 83 -0.19 -11.46 -10.47
N VAL A 84 -1.37 -11.03 -10.02
CA VAL A 84 -1.50 -10.12 -8.87
C VAL A 84 -0.96 -10.78 -7.59
N THR A 85 -1.33 -12.01 -7.32
CA THR A 85 -0.91 -12.74 -6.12
C THR A 85 0.60 -12.96 -6.08
N GLU A 86 1.17 -13.46 -7.18
CA GLU A 86 2.61 -13.75 -7.26
C GLU A 86 3.47 -12.48 -7.21
N SER A 87 3.04 -11.39 -7.86
CA SER A 87 3.74 -10.12 -7.76
C SER A 87 3.65 -9.51 -6.38
N SER A 88 2.54 -9.69 -5.67
CA SER A 88 2.41 -9.28 -4.26
C SER A 88 3.36 -10.07 -3.35
N ASN A 89 3.53 -11.35 -3.60
CA ASN A 89 4.48 -12.18 -2.87
C ASN A 89 5.93 -11.74 -3.11
N MET A 90 6.28 -11.37 -4.34
CA MET A 90 7.60 -10.80 -4.66
C MET A 90 7.82 -9.47 -3.94
N PHE A 91 6.83 -8.60 -3.93
CA PHE A 91 6.89 -7.34 -3.17
C PHE A 91 7.17 -7.58 -1.69
N ALA A 92 6.46 -8.53 -1.07
CA ALA A 92 6.68 -8.90 0.32
C ALA A 92 8.10 -9.40 0.58
N THR A 93 8.68 -10.14 -0.37
CA THR A 93 10.06 -10.62 -0.29
C THR A 93 11.06 -9.46 -0.36
N PHE A 94 10.88 -8.53 -1.29
CA PHE A 94 11.78 -7.40 -1.48
C PHE A 94 11.73 -6.38 -0.34
N THR A 95 10.57 -6.21 0.28
CA THR A 95 10.38 -5.24 1.37
C THR A 95 10.63 -5.85 2.75
N GLY A 96 10.86 -7.17 2.86
CA GLY A 96 10.98 -7.86 4.13
C GLY A 96 9.66 -7.98 4.90
N LEU A 97 8.56 -7.56 4.29
CA LEU A 97 7.22 -7.72 4.85
C LEU A 97 6.78 -9.17 4.64
N ARG A 98 6.89 -9.97 5.67
CA ARG A 98 6.29 -11.31 5.64
C ARG A 98 4.78 -11.17 5.64
N TYR A 99 4.18 -11.43 4.50
CA TYR A 99 2.76 -11.69 4.46
C TYR A 99 2.50 -13.00 5.22
N ARG A 100 2.07 -12.91 6.47
CA ARG A 100 1.50 -14.05 7.15
C ARG A 100 0.15 -14.30 6.49
N SER A 101 0.09 -15.27 5.58
CA SER A 101 -1.21 -15.81 5.21
C SER A 101 -1.77 -16.48 6.46
N THR A 102 -2.73 -15.84 7.10
CA THR A 102 -3.61 -16.50 8.04
C THR A 102 -4.55 -17.37 7.21
N THR A 103 -4.14 -18.59 6.99
CA THR A 103 -5.06 -19.65 6.66
C THR A 103 -5.88 -20.00 7.87
#